data_1f4658edba20726aac784e7a750b2611
#
_entry.id   1f4658edba20726aac784e7a750b2611
#
_cell.length_a   1.000
_cell.length_b   1.000
_cell.length_c   1.000
_cell.angle_alpha   90.00
_cell.angle_beta   90.00
_cell.angle_gamma   90.00
#
_symmetry.space_group_name_H-M   'P 1'
#
loop_
_entity.id
_entity.type
_entity.pdbx_description
1 polymer ?
#
loop_
_entity_poly.entity_id
_entity_poly.type
_entity_poly.pdbx_seq_one_letter_code
_entity_poly.pdbx_strand_id
1 'polypeptide(L)'
;ELAEGFPPGSEQRAKAVEVFAGTARTYELARKYGIKTAWGTDVLFSPALARQQGALLAKIATWFTPAEALAQATGTNAQLLALSGKRNPYPGKLGVVEVGALADLLLVDGNPLENIALVADPARNFRVIMKDGRIYKNTL
;
A
#
# COMPACT_ATOMS: atom_id res chain seq x y z
N GLU A 1 5.90 -3.84 -18.21
CA GLU A 1 6.87 -4.47 -17.25
C GLU A 1 6.32 -5.76 -16.62
N LEU A 2 5.09 -5.83 -16.07
CA LEU A 2 4.59 -7.06 -15.41
C LEU A 2 4.26 -8.19 -16.38
N ALA A 3 3.80 -7.87 -17.58
CA ALA A 3 3.57 -8.87 -18.64
C ALA A 3 4.87 -9.39 -19.26
N GLU A 4 5.98 -8.69 -19.11
CA GLU A 4 7.30 -9.06 -19.63
C GLU A 4 7.90 -10.28 -18.91
N GLY A 5 7.41 -10.60 -17.70
CA GLY A 5 7.76 -11.83 -16.97
C GLY A 5 7.27 -13.14 -17.64
N PHE A 6 6.40 -13.05 -18.66
CA PHE A 6 5.89 -14.18 -19.41
C PHE A 6 6.46 -14.23 -20.82
N PRO A 7 6.69 -15.42 -21.40
CA PRO A 7 7.24 -15.56 -22.75
C PRO A 7 6.41 -14.81 -23.82
N PRO A 8 7.05 -14.15 -24.78
CA PRO A 8 6.34 -13.55 -25.91
C PRO A 8 5.45 -14.57 -26.62
N GLY A 9 4.20 -14.16 -26.93
CA GLY A 9 3.23 -15.03 -27.63
C GLY A 9 2.54 -16.07 -26.74
N SER A 10 2.87 -16.17 -25.45
CA SER A 10 2.18 -17.09 -24.53
C SER A 10 0.78 -16.59 -24.17
N GLU A 11 -0.12 -17.53 -23.88
CA GLU A 11 -1.47 -17.23 -23.39
C GLU A 11 -1.43 -16.46 -22.04
N GLN A 12 -0.48 -16.81 -21.19
CA GLN A 12 -0.26 -16.13 -19.91
C GLN A 12 0.10 -14.66 -20.10
N ARG A 13 0.95 -14.35 -21.10
CA ARG A 13 1.29 -12.96 -21.42
C ARG A 13 0.09 -12.20 -21.95
N ALA A 14 -0.70 -12.80 -22.84
CA ALA A 14 -1.92 -12.18 -23.36
C ALA A 14 -2.91 -11.87 -22.24
N LYS A 15 -3.16 -12.82 -21.35
CA LYS A 15 -3.97 -12.61 -20.14
C LYS A 15 -3.44 -11.51 -19.23
N ALA A 16 -2.14 -11.50 -18.97
CA ALA A 16 -1.52 -10.47 -18.14
C ALA A 16 -1.71 -9.07 -18.74
N VAL A 17 -1.51 -8.91 -20.04
CA VAL A 17 -1.74 -7.63 -20.76
C VAL A 17 -3.19 -7.18 -20.59
N GLU A 18 -4.16 -8.07 -20.77
CA GLU A 18 -5.59 -7.77 -20.63
C GLU A 18 -5.95 -7.34 -19.21
N VAL A 19 -5.48 -8.09 -18.20
CA VAL A 19 -5.71 -7.76 -16.77
C VAL A 19 -5.12 -6.40 -16.41
N PHE A 20 -3.88 -6.12 -16.83
CA PHE A 20 -3.25 -4.84 -16.52
C PHE A 20 -3.89 -3.67 -17.27
N ALA A 21 -4.35 -3.86 -18.49
CA ALA A 21 -5.12 -2.84 -19.22
C ALA A 21 -6.43 -2.49 -18.52
N GLY A 22 -7.05 -3.46 -17.83
CA GLY A 22 -8.26 -3.27 -17.05
C GLY A 22 -8.07 -2.47 -15.75
N THR A 23 -6.86 -2.37 -15.23
CA THR A 23 -6.59 -1.76 -13.91
C THR A 23 -7.03 -0.29 -13.83
N ALA A 24 -6.64 0.53 -14.79
CA ALA A 24 -7.02 1.95 -14.83
C ALA A 24 -8.55 2.10 -14.87
N ARG A 25 -9.21 1.29 -15.70
CA ARG A 25 -10.66 1.31 -15.82
C ARG A 25 -11.36 0.91 -14.51
N THR A 26 -10.82 -0.05 -13.80
CA THR A 26 -11.34 -0.49 -12.50
C THR A 26 -11.31 0.68 -11.48
N TYR A 27 -10.21 1.42 -11.42
CA TYR A 27 -10.10 2.58 -10.53
C TYR A 27 -11.00 3.74 -10.94
N GLU A 28 -11.16 4.00 -12.24
CA GLU A 28 -12.14 4.98 -12.74
C GLU A 28 -13.56 4.63 -12.30
N LEU A 29 -13.96 3.37 -12.44
CA LEU A 29 -15.29 2.90 -12.04
C LEU A 29 -15.47 3.00 -10.51
N ALA A 30 -14.46 2.64 -9.74
CA ALA A 30 -14.50 2.79 -8.29
C ALA A 30 -14.74 4.24 -7.87
N ARG A 31 -14.04 5.20 -8.48
CA ARG A 31 -14.26 6.64 -8.25
C ARG A 31 -15.67 7.08 -8.68
N LYS A 32 -16.08 6.67 -9.88
CA LYS A 32 -17.39 7.05 -10.44
C LYS A 32 -18.55 6.62 -9.53
N TYR A 33 -18.44 5.46 -8.92
CA TYR A 33 -19.51 4.90 -8.07
C TYR A 33 -19.24 5.06 -6.56
N GLY A 34 -18.22 5.83 -6.16
CA GLY A 34 -17.90 6.07 -4.76
C GLY A 34 -17.48 4.82 -3.99
N ILE A 35 -16.93 3.81 -4.69
CA ILE A 35 -16.47 2.57 -4.07
C ILE A 35 -15.16 2.83 -3.35
N LYS A 36 -15.10 2.55 -2.05
CA LYS A 36 -13.86 2.64 -1.28
C LYS A 36 -12.88 1.56 -1.75
N THR A 37 -11.66 1.99 -2.04
CA THR A 37 -10.55 1.13 -2.42
C THR A 37 -9.54 1.06 -1.28
N ALA A 38 -9.13 -0.14 -0.91
CA ALA A 38 -8.05 -0.43 0.02
C ALA A 38 -6.82 -0.90 -0.75
N TRP A 39 -5.63 -0.69 -0.19
CA TRP A 39 -4.39 -1.08 -0.86
C TRP A 39 -3.87 -2.41 -0.33
N GLY A 40 -3.41 -3.26 -1.25
CA GLY A 40 -2.70 -4.49 -0.93
C GLY A 40 -1.86 -4.93 -2.12
N THR A 41 -0.74 -5.60 -1.84
CA THR A 41 0.19 -6.05 -2.89
C THR A 41 -0.13 -7.41 -3.45
N ASP A 42 -0.87 -8.22 -2.71
CA ASP A 42 -1.13 -9.65 -3.01
C ASP A 42 0.16 -10.44 -3.35
N VAL A 43 1.28 -10.02 -2.73
CA VAL A 43 2.58 -10.65 -2.97
C VAL A 43 2.68 -11.93 -2.17
N LEU A 44 2.46 -13.05 -2.86
CA LEU A 44 2.69 -14.41 -2.37
C LEU A 44 3.88 -15.00 -3.13
N PHE A 45 4.60 -15.90 -2.50
CA PHE A 45 5.65 -16.73 -3.14
C PHE A 45 6.86 -15.97 -3.73
N SER A 46 7.00 -14.65 -3.51
CA SER A 46 8.14 -13.86 -3.96
C SER A 46 8.76 -13.03 -2.85
N PRO A 47 9.78 -13.55 -2.15
CA PRO A 47 10.48 -12.80 -1.10
C PRO A 47 11.11 -11.48 -1.60
N ALA A 48 11.51 -11.44 -2.87
CA ALA A 48 12.08 -10.24 -3.48
C ALA A 48 11.03 -9.12 -3.60
N LEU A 49 9.82 -9.44 -4.08
CA LEU A 49 8.72 -8.49 -4.16
C LEU A 49 8.17 -8.12 -2.77
N ALA A 50 8.14 -9.08 -1.83
CA ALA A 50 7.70 -8.82 -0.46
C ALA A 50 8.53 -7.74 0.25
N ARG A 51 9.80 -7.57 -0.13
CA ARG A 51 10.69 -6.50 0.39
C ARG A 51 10.41 -5.13 -0.24
N GLN A 52 9.60 -5.06 -1.28
CA GLN A 52 9.34 -3.84 -2.06
C GLN A 52 7.97 -3.21 -1.76
N GLN A 53 7.41 -3.44 -0.58
CA GLN A 53 6.06 -2.96 -0.21
C GLN A 53 5.90 -1.45 -0.46
N GLY A 54 6.85 -0.63 -0.03
CA GLY A 54 6.82 0.82 -0.24
C GLY A 54 6.90 1.21 -1.72
N ALA A 55 7.74 0.53 -2.51
CA ALA A 55 7.84 0.78 -3.94
C ALA A 55 6.56 0.38 -4.69
N LEU A 56 5.91 -0.70 -4.27
CA LEU A 56 4.62 -1.13 -4.81
C LEU A 56 3.51 -0.15 -4.44
N LEU A 57 3.52 0.38 -3.20
CA LEU A 57 2.59 1.44 -2.80
C LEU A 57 2.78 2.70 -3.64
N ALA A 58 4.03 3.13 -3.86
CA ALA A 58 4.31 4.32 -4.66
C ALA A 58 3.79 4.21 -6.11
N LYS A 59 3.70 3.01 -6.68
CA LYS A 59 3.17 2.79 -8.04
C LYS A 59 1.70 3.19 -8.20
N ILE A 60 0.88 3.13 -7.15
CA ILE A 60 -0.54 3.50 -7.27
C ILE A 60 -0.74 5.00 -7.47
N ALA A 61 0.30 5.82 -7.28
CA ALA A 61 0.28 7.23 -7.65
C ALA A 61 0.08 7.48 -9.17
N THR A 62 0.16 6.43 -10.00
CA THR A 62 -0.28 6.49 -11.39
C THR A 62 -1.78 6.80 -11.53
N TRP A 63 -2.58 6.41 -10.54
CA TRP A 63 -4.05 6.53 -10.56
C TRP A 63 -4.61 7.37 -9.43
N PHE A 64 -3.86 7.58 -8.36
CA PHE A 64 -4.28 8.26 -7.13
C PHE A 64 -3.28 9.34 -6.74
N THR A 65 -3.74 10.38 -6.07
CA THR A 65 -2.82 11.34 -5.44
C THR A 65 -2.03 10.67 -4.32
N PRO A 66 -0.85 11.20 -3.93
CA PRO A 66 -0.11 10.69 -2.79
C PRO A 66 -0.95 10.57 -1.51
N ALA A 67 -1.80 11.55 -1.24
CA ALA A 67 -2.69 11.54 -0.07
C ALA A 67 -3.71 10.39 -0.13
N GLU A 68 -4.33 10.16 -1.28
CA GLU A 68 -5.26 9.05 -1.49
C GLU A 68 -4.54 7.69 -1.35
N ALA A 69 -3.33 7.56 -1.91
CA ALA A 69 -2.52 6.35 -1.80
C ALA A 69 -2.19 6.02 -0.33
N LEU A 70 -1.75 7.01 0.44
CA LEU A 70 -1.47 6.84 1.86
C LEU A 70 -2.73 6.53 2.67
N ALA A 71 -3.85 7.21 2.38
CA ALA A 71 -5.13 6.91 3.04
C ALA A 71 -5.58 5.46 2.77
N GLN A 72 -5.42 4.96 1.53
CA GLN A 72 -5.73 3.56 1.19
C GLN A 72 -4.87 2.58 1.98
N ALA A 73 -3.56 2.85 2.12
CA ALA A 73 -2.62 2.00 2.83
C ALA A 73 -2.75 2.06 4.36
N THR A 74 -3.46 3.05 4.91
CA THR A 74 -3.60 3.28 6.35
C THR A 74 -5.06 3.21 6.80
N GLY A 75 -5.74 4.34 6.87
CA GLY A 75 -7.10 4.45 7.42
C GLY A 75 -8.13 3.62 6.68
N THR A 76 -8.07 3.55 5.34
CA THR A 76 -9.02 2.74 4.56
C THR A 76 -8.77 1.24 4.74
N ASN A 77 -7.49 0.82 4.79
CA ASN A 77 -7.14 -0.56 5.13
C ASN A 77 -7.62 -0.94 6.53
N ALA A 78 -7.49 -0.05 7.51
CA ALA A 78 -8.00 -0.27 8.86
C ALA A 78 -9.52 -0.50 8.88
N GLN A 79 -10.28 0.29 8.10
CA GLN A 79 -11.72 0.10 7.94
C GLN A 79 -12.06 -1.26 7.30
N LEU A 80 -11.30 -1.67 6.28
CA LEU A 80 -11.47 -2.98 5.64
C LEU A 80 -11.22 -4.12 6.63
N LEU A 81 -10.12 -4.05 7.40
CA LEU A 81 -9.78 -5.06 8.41
C LEU A 81 -10.85 -5.16 9.50
N ALA A 82 -11.45 -4.03 9.91
CA ALA A 82 -12.52 -4.00 10.89
C ALA A 82 -13.77 -4.78 10.45
N LEU A 83 -14.02 -4.94 9.14
CA LEU A 83 -15.12 -5.76 8.63
C LEU A 83 -14.97 -7.24 8.96
N SER A 84 -13.77 -7.69 9.32
CA SER A 84 -13.52 -9.07 9.79
C SER A 84 -14.19 -9.36 11.15
N GLY A 85 -14.67 -8.35 11.86
CA GLY A 85 -15.34 -8.47 13.15
C GLY A 85 -14.49 -9.26 14.16
N LYS A 86 -15.03 -10.35 14.70
CA LYS A 86 -14.33 -11.20 15.68
C LYS A 86 -13.05 -11.86 15.17
N ARG A 87 -12.81 -11.87 13.86
CA ARG A 87 -11.59 -12.41 13.24
C ARG A 87 -10.50 -11.36 13.05
N ASN A 88 -10.80 -10.08 13.36
CA ASN A 88 -9.78 -9.03 13.30
C ASN A 88 -8.70 -9.33 14.36
N PRO A 89 -7.43 -9.53 13.96
CA PRO A 89 -6.37 -9.85 14.91
C PRO A 89 -5.88 -8.64 15.71
N TYR A 90 -6.35 -7.44 15.37
CA TYR A 90 -5.91 -6.21 16.01
C TYR A 90 -6.91 -5.73 17.06
N PRO A 91 -6.49 -5.64 18.34
CA PRO A 91 -7.40 -5.30 19.44
C PRO A 91 -7.71 -3.80 19.52
N GLY A 92 -6.97 -2.98 18.78
CA GLY A 92 -7.03 -1.52 18.83
C GLY A 92 -7.33 -0.88 17.50
N LYS A 93 -7.43 0.44 17.50
CA LYS A 93 -7.63 1.27 16.33
C LYS A 93 -6.35 1.34 15.51
N LEU A 94 -6.47 1.17 14.20
CA LEU A 94 -5.36 1.18 13.25
C LEU A 94 -5.47 2.34 12.25
N GLY A 95 -4.35 2.66 11.61
CA GLY A 95 -4.28 3.51 10.43
C GLY A 95 -4.57 5.00 10.67
N VAL A 96 -4.56 5.42 11.92
CA VAL A 96 -4.78 6.82 12.35
C VAL A 96 -3.80 7.20 13.45
N VAL A 97 -3.48 8.48 13.53
CA VAL A 97 -2.65 9.06 14.60
C VAL A 97 -3.57 9.78 15.57
N GLU A 98 -4.01 9.06 16.59
CA GLU A 98 -4.89 9.62 17.64
C GLU A 98 -4.71 8.90 18.97
N VAL A 99 -5.17 9.50 20.04
CA VAL A 99 -5.13 8.90 21.39
C VAL A 99 -5.96 7.61 21.42
N GLY A 100 -5.36 6.53 21.91
CA GLY A 100 -6.00 5.20 21.98
C GLY A 100 -5.83 4.32 20.73
N ALA A 101 -5.21 4.83 19.65
CA ALA A 101 -4.82 4.02 18.52
C ALA A 101 -3.54 3.20 18.82
N LEU A 102 -3.36 2.10 18.10
CA LEU A 102 -2.10 1.36 18.13
C LEU A 102 -0.97 2.25 17.59
N ALA A 103 0.13 2.29 18.31
CA ALA A 103 1.28 3.12 17.94
C ALA A 103 2.12 2.44 16.85
N ASP A 104 1.52 2.30 15.67
CA ASP A 104 2.15 1.83 14.42
C ASP A 104 2.47 3.07 13.58
N LEU A 105 3.69 3.60 13.70
CA LEU A 105 4.06 4.92 13.19
C LEU A 105 5.31 4.86 12.32
N LEU A 106 5.32 5.67 11.28
CA LEU A 106 6.49 5.95 10.45
C LEU A 106 6.80 7.44 10.51
N LEU A 107 8.04 7.80 10.84
CA LEU A 107 8.54 9.16 10.64
C LEU A 107 9.37 9.17 9.36
N VAL A 108 8.88 9.93 8.37
CA VAL A 108 9.47 10.02 7.04
C VAL A 108 10.25 11.32 6.90
N ASP A 109 11.44 11.26 6.32
CA ASP A 109 12.25 12.43 5.99
C ASP A 109 11.69 13.09 4.73
N GLY A 110 10.91 14.14 4.92
CA GLY A 110 10.19 14.86 3.86
C GLY A 110 8.67 14.66 3.95
N ASN A 111 7.94 15.19 2.96
CA ASN A 111 6.48 15.17 2.92
C ASN A 111 5.94 14.10 1.95
N PRO A 112 5.51 12.91 2.44
CA PRO A 112 4.99 11.86 1.55
C PRO A 112 3.62 12.20 0.95
N LEU A 113 2.92 13.21 1.45
CA LEU A 113 1.67 13.72 0.85
C LEU A 113 1.92 14.48 -0.46
N GLU A 114 3.13 15.00 -0.65
CA GLU A 114 3.58 15.66 -1.87
C GLU A 114 4.38 14.71 -2.76
N ASN A 115 5.18 13.85 -2.14
CA ASN A 115 6.06 12.92 -2.85
C ASN A 115 5.97 11.51 -2.26
N ILE A 116 5.07 10.71 -2.81
CA ILE A 116 4.88 9.32 -2.39
C ILE A 116 6.12 8.44 -2.62
N ALA A 117 7.04 8.82 -3.53
CA ALA A 117 8.25 8.05 -3.77
C ALA A 117 9.15 7.95 -2.53
N LEU A 118 8.98 8.82 -1.54
CA LEU A 118 9.68 8.72 -0.26
C LEU A 118 9.43 7.39 0.46
N VAL A 119 8.24 6.79 0.30
CA VAL A 119 7.94 5.49 0.94
C VAL A 119 8.57 4.31 0.20
N ALA A 120 9.07 4.51 -1.02
CA ALA A 120 9.69 3.45 -1.82
C ALA A 120 11.08 3.03 -1.30
N ASP A 121 11.76 3.91 -0.58
CA ASP A 121 13.07 3.62 0.02
C ASP A 121 13.03 3.84 1.55
N PRO A 122 12.53 2.88 2.31
CA PRO A 122 12.45 2.98 3.77
C PRO A 122 13.83 2.98 4.45
N ALA A 123 14.85 2.43 3.80
CA ALA A 123 16.20 2.43 4.35
C ALA A 123 16.73 3.86 4.46
N ARG A 124 16.52 4.66 3.44
CA ARG A 124 16.97 6.05 3.36
C ARG A 124 16.02 7.01 4.06
N ASN A 125 14.71 6.89 3.78
CA ASN A 125 13.75 7.95 4.05
C ASN A 125 12.97 7.76 5.36
N PHE A 126 12.91 6.55 5.95
CA PHE A 126 12.24 6.38 7.23
C PHE A 126 13.22 6.60 8.38
N ARG A 127 13.01 7.67 9.14
CA ARG A 127 13.82 8.04 10.32
C ARG A 127 13.43 7.20 11.52
N VAL A 128 12.12 6.97 11.72
CA VAL A 128 11.60 6.09 12.77
C VAL A 128 10.63 5.09 12.17
N ILE A 129 10.74 3.83 12.60
CA ILE A 129 9.76 2.79 12.38
C ILE A 129 9.33 2.27 13.74
N MET A 130 8.05 2.42 14.05
CA MET A 130 7.46 1.97 15.30
C MET A 130 6.30 1.03 15.01
N LYS A 131 6.19 -0.04 15.78
CA LYS A 131 5.05 -0.96 15.76
C LYS A 131 4.64 -1.27 17.18
N ASP A 132 3.36 -1.08 17.47
CA ASP A 132 2.76 -1.31 18.79
C ASP A 132 3.57 -0.64 19.91
N GLY A 133 3.99 0.62 19.70
CA GLY A 133 4.80 1.41 20.62
C GLY A 133 6.28 1.01 20.70
N ARG A 134 6.70 -0.08 20.06
CA ARG A 134 8.11 -0.51 20.02
C ARG A 134 8.82 0.07 18.80
N ILE A 135 9.97 0.70 19.04
CA ILE A 135 10.81 1.25 17.98
C ILE A 135 11.70 0.16 17.39
N TYR A 136 11.63 -0.02 16.07
CA TYR A 136 12.43 -0.97 15.30
C TYR A 136 13.56 -0.30 14.52
N LYS A 137 13.38 0.99 14.17
CA LYS A 137 14.41 1.83 13.57
C LYS A 137 14.34 3.21 14.21
N ASN A 138 15.49 3.76 14.53
CA ASN A 138 15.64 5.16 14.94
C ASN A 138 16.98 5.68 14.39
N THR A 139 16.91 6.71 13.56
CA THR A 139 18.07 7.41 12.95
C THR A 139 17.94 8.93 13.11
N LEU A 140 17.30 9.36 14.20
CA LEU A 140 17.26 10.77 14.63
C LEU A 140 18.59 11.18 15.25
#